data_3d2c083c250a82e167f86ea26230f26c
#
_entry.id   3d2c083c250a82e167f86ea26230f26c
#
_cell.length_a   1.000
_cell.length_b   1.000
_cell.length_c   1.000
_cell.angle_alpha   90.00
_cell.angle_beta   90.00
_cell.angle_gamma   90.00
#
_symmetry.space_group_name_H-M   'P 1'
#
loop_
_entity.id
_entity.type
_entity.pdbx_description
1 polymer ?
#
loop_
_entity_poly.entity_id
_entity_poly.type
_entity_poly.pdbx_seq_one_letter_code
_entity_poly.pdbx_strand_id
1 'polypeptide(L)'
;MNAFTPKLAFSTNAFTGYTLPEAISAIADAGFGAVEILADVPHAFVGTTTAADLSELRQLLASRKLEISNINANCTFGYWRHAPPEPYFEPSLISPVQKYREDRTRMICRTLSMARELGAHNISITSGRCLAHVTPDAAAGLLTESLKSILEEADRLNIDVGIELEPGIYLEFVHELRDWIGRLNHPRFGANLDIGHAVVNGERIDESVFTLAGRIWNMHIEDLPGRKHYHMIPGEGTFDWPQLMRSLAAINYDRFVTAELYT
;
A
#
# COMPACT_ATOMS: atom_id res chain seq x y z
N MET A 1 -16.87 -8.78 27.11
CA MET A 1 -15.84 -8.16 26.24
C MET A 1 -16.51 -7.97 24.90
N ASN A 2 -16.55 -6.75 24.37
CA ASN A 2 -17.05 -6.55 23.00
C ASN A 2 -16.07 -7.25 22.04
N ALA A 3 -16.65 -8.00 21.09
CA ALA A 3 -15.84 -8.65 20.06
C ALA A 3 -15.07 -7.57 19.26
N PHE A 4 -13.82 -7.81 18.95
CA PHE A 4 -13.05 -6.96 18.05
C PHE A 4 -13.72 -6.96 16.67
N THR A 5 -13.95 -5.78 16.12
CA THR A 5 -14.52 -5.62 14.79
C THR A 5 -13.58 -4.74 13.97
N PRO A 6 -12.95 -5.27 12.93
CA PRO A 6 -12.05 -4.48 12.08
C PRO A 6 -12.82 -3.43 11.28
N LYS A 7 -12.17 -2.31 10.98
CA LYS A 7 -12.67 -1.36 9.98
C LYS A 7 -12.34 -1.89 8.60
N LEU A 8 -13.33 -2.33 7.86
CA LEU A 8 -13.15 -2.94 6.55
C LEU A 8 -13.14 -1.90 5.44
N ALA A 9 -12.22 -2.05 4.52
CA ALA A 9 -12.14 -1.31 3.26
C ALA A 9 -11.95 -2.26 2.07
N PHE A 10 -12.14 -1.74 0.88
CA PHE A 10 -11.90 -2.49 -0.35
C PHE A 10 -11.06 -1.66 -1.32
N SER A 11 -10.08 -2.29 -1.98
CA SER A 11 -9.18 -1.62 -2.92
C SER A 11 -9.80 -1.51 -4.31
N THR A 12 -9.62 -0.34 -4.94
CA THR A 12 -9.99 -0.15 -6.33
C THR A 12 -9.10 -0.94 -7.31
N ASN A 13 -8.03 -1.58 -6.83
CA ASN A 13 -7.20 -2.48 -7.63
C ASN A 13 -8.00 -3.60 -8.30
N ALA A 14 -9.09 -4.05 -7.68
CA ALA A 14 -9.99 -5.06 -8.24
C ALA A 14 -10.84 -4.53 -9.42
N PHE A 15 -10.78 -3.25 -9.72
CA PHE A 15 -11.68 -2.58 -10.69
C PHE A 15 -10.92 -1.94 -11.85
N THR A 16 -9.78 -2.49 -12.26
CA THR A 16 -8.96 -1.89 -13.33
C THR A 16 -9.64 -1.88 -14.71
N GLY A 17 -10.72 -2.64 -14.89
CA GLY A 17 -11.59 -2.59 -16.08
C GLY A 17 -12.69 -1.51 -16.04
N TYR A 18 -12.75 -0.71 -14.96
CA TYR A 18 -13.79 0.29 -14.72
C TYR A 18 -13.17 1.66 -14.43
N THR A 19 -13.97 2.71 -14.53
CA THR A 19 -13.55 4.05 -14.09
C THR A 19 -13.51 4.12 -12.56
N LEU A 20 -12.70 5.03 -12.02
CA LEU A 20 -12.62 5.22 -10.57
C LEU A 20 -13.99 5.55 -9.91
N PRO A 21 -14.86 6.42 -10.50
CA PRO A 21 -16.21 6.63 -9.96
C PRO A 21 -17.09 5.38 -9.94
N GLU A 22 -17.01 4.52 -10.95
CA GLU A 22 -17.74 3.24 -11.00
C GLU A 22 -17.24 2.29 -9.91
N ALA A 23 -15.91 2.15 -9.76
CA ALA A 23 -15.30 1.35 -8.71
C ALA A 23 -15.75 1.78 -7.31
N ILE A 24 -15.66 3.07 -7.01
CA ILE A 24 -16.08 3.65 -5.71
C ILE A 24 -17.57 3.41 -5.46
N SER A 25 -18.40 3.58 -6.50
CA SER A 25 -19.83 3.35 -6.38
C SER A 25 -20.14 1.88 -6.07
N ALA A 26 -19.50 0.95 -6.76
CA ALA A 26 -19.66 -0.49 -6.54
C ALA A 26 -19.23 -0.91 -5.12
N ILE A 27 -18.09 -0.37 -4.63
CA ILE A 27 -17.60 -0.63 -3.26
C ILE A 27 -18.60 -0.12 -2.22
N ALA A 28 -19.14 1.09 -2.41
CA ALA A 28 -20.17 1.64 -1.53
C ALA A 28 -21.47 0.82 -1.56
N ASP A 29 -21.92 0.41 -2.75
CA ASP A 29 -23.14 -0.40 -2.93
C ASP A 29 -22.99 -1.81 -2.33
N ALA A 30 -21.77 -2.34 -2.25
CA ALA A 30 -21.43 -3.57 -1.54
C ALA A 30 -21.44 -3.42 0.00
N GLY A 31 -21.55 -2.19 0.53
CA GLY A 31 -21.70 -1.92 1.96
C GLY A 31 -20.40 -1.65 2.70
N PHE A 32 -19.28 -1.46 2.01
CA PHE A 32 -18.02 -1.02 2.63
C PHE A 32 -18.12 0.43 3.10
N GLY A 33 -17.50 0.73 4.25
CA GLY A 33 -17.43 2.08 4.81
C GLY A 33 -16.19 2.86 4.36
N ALA A 34 -15.24 2.20 3.70
CA ALA A 34 -14.00 2.82 3.25
C ALA A 34 -13.49 2.19 1.96
N VAL A 35 -12.67 2.95 1.24
CA VAL A 35 -12.07 2.57 -0.03
C VAL A 35 -10.57 2.84 -0.03
N GLU A 36 -9.79 1.94 -0.59
CA GLU A 36 -8.42 2.23 -1.01
C GLU A 36 -8.42 2.66 -2.47
N ILE A 37 -7.67 3.72 -2.77
CA ILE A 37 -7.58 4.30 -4.12
C ILE A 37 -6.25 3.91 -4.75
N LEU A 38 -6.30 3.26 -5.92
CA LEU A 38 -5.12 3.03 -6.76
C LEU A 38 -4.62 4.36 -7.33
N ALA A 39 -3.41 4.78 -6.93
CA ALA A 39 -2.75 5.98 -7.43
C ALA A 39 -1.97 5.73 -8.73
N ASP A 40 -2.54 4.92 -9.60
CA ASP A 40 -2.00 4.59 -10.92
C ASP A 40 -3.14 4.48 -11.95
N VAL A 41 -2.80 4.23 -13.20
CA VAL A 41 -3.79 3.95 -14.25
C VAL A 41 -4.53 2.63 -13.97
N PRO A 42 -5.81 2.56 -14.28
CA PRO A 42 -6.64 3.58 -14.93
C PRO A 42 -7.30 4.58 -13.97
N HIS A 43 -6.95 4.58 -12.70
CA HIS A 43 -7.64 5.38 -11.67
C HIS A 43 -6.98 6.74 -11.41
N ALA A 44 -6.29 6.92 -10.26
CA ALA A 44 -5.82 8.23 -9.81
C ALA A 44 -4.32 8.44 -10.04
N PHE A 45 -3.83 8.17 -11.28
CA PHE A 45 -2.43 8.39 -11.60
C PHE A 45 -2.06 9.87 -11.50
N VAL A 46 -1.09 10.19 -10.64
CA VAL A 46 -0.64 11.56 -10.37
C VAL A 46 -0.07 12.30 -11.58
N GLY A 47 0.26 11.60 -12.68
CA GLY A 47 0.70 12.19 -13.93
C GLY A 47 -0.42 12.83 -14.74
N THR A 48 -1.65 12.38 -14.57
CA THR A 48 -2.82 12.82 -15.35
C THR A 48 -3.97 13.35 -14.52
N THR A 49 -4.07 12.96 -13.23
CA THR A 49 -5.15 13.43 -12.34
C THR A 49 -5.05 14.94 -12.11
N THR A 50 -6.13 15.64 -12.37
CA THR A 50 -6.25 17.09 -12.26
C THR A 50 -6.90 17.51 -10.93
N ALA A 51 -6.82 18.80 -10.57
CA ALA A 51 -7.53 19.33 -9.41
C ALA A 51 -9.07 19.22 -9.55
N ALA A 52 -9.60 19.26 -10.78
CA ALA A 52 -11.03 19.06 -11.03
C ALA A 52 -11.42 17.61 -10.69
N ASP A 53 -10.64 16.62 -11.16
CA ASP A 53 -10.86 15.20 -10.85
C ASP A 53 -10.84 14.95 -9.33
N LEU A 54 -9.89 15.56 -8.60
CA LEU A 54 -9.83 15.44 -7.14
C LEU A 54 -11.03 16.07 -6.44
N SER A 55 -11.54 17.20 -6.98
CA SER A 55 -12.75 17.83 -6.44
C SER A 55 -13.99 16.96 -6.64
N GLU A 56 -14.16 16.38 -7.83
CA GLU A 56 -15.25 15.45 -8.15
C GLU A 56 -15.15 14.18 -7.28
N LEU A 57 -13.96 13.65 -7.12
CA LEU A 57 -13.72 12.48 -6.29
C LEU A 57 -14.09 12.74 -4.82
N ARG A 58 -13.72 13.88 -4.25
CA ARG A 58 -14.13 14.27 -2.89
C ARG A 58 -15.65 14.36 -2.74
N GLN A 59 -16.32 14.94 -3.73
CA GLN A 59 -17.79 15.03 -3.72
C GLN A 59 -18.44 13.64 -3.77
N LEU A 60 -17.91 12.74 -4.60
CA LEU A 60 -18.39 11.37 -4.69
C LEU A 60 -18.21 10.63 -3.36
N LEU A 61 -17.00 10.65 -2.80
CA LEU A 61 -16.71 10.01 -1.50
C LEU A 61 -17.63 10.53 -0.39
N ALA A 62 -17.81 11.85 -0.31
CA ALA A 62 -18.71 12.46 0.66
C ALA A 62 -20.18 12.05 0.45
N SER A 63 -20.66 12.02 -0.80
CA SER A 63 -22.04 11.61 -1.12
C SER A 63 -22.31 10.15 -0.78
N ARG A 64 -21.29 9.29 -0.88
CA ARG A 64 -21.34 7.87 -0.56
C ARG A 64 -20.99 7.58 0.91
N LYS A 65 -20.57 8.58 1.67
CA LYS A 65 -20.11 8.46 3.07
C LYS A 65 -18.95 7.48 3.23
N LEU A 66 -18.05 7.46 2.28
CA LEU A 66 -16.84 6.61 2.29
C LEU A 66 -15.66 7.36 2.87
N GLU A 67 -14.93 6.70 3.77
CA GLU A 67 -13.58 7.08 4.17
C GLU A 67 -12.54 6.55 3.18
N ILE A 68 -11.33 7.12 3.21
CA ILE A 68 -10.21 6.56 2.46
C ILE A 68 -9.32 5.79 3.44
N SER A 69 -9.19 4.48 3.22
CA SER A 69 -8.34 3.62 4.04
C SER A 69 -6.85 3.85 3.75
N ASN A 70 -6.53 4.01 2.48
CA ASN A 70 -5.16 4.18 1.98
C ASN A 70 -5.20 4.73 0.55
N ILE A 71 -4.10 5.37 0.11
CA ILE A 71 -3.85 5.60 -1.30
C ILE A 71 -2.68 4.73 -1.71
N ASN A 72 -2.96 3.74 -2.57
CA ASN A 72 -2.00 2.74 -3.01
C ASN A 72 -1.16 3.31 -4.15
N ALA A 73 0.10 3.65 -3.85
CA ALA A 73 1.08 4.15 -4.80
C ALA A 73 2.17 3.09 -5.10
N ASN A 74 1.85 1.82 -5.02
CA ASN A 74 2.80 0.73 -5.25
C ASN A 74 3.15 0.58 -6.73
N CYS A 75 2.15 0.67 -7.61
CA CYS A 75 2.31 0.49 -9.05
C CYS A 75 2.92 1.70 -9.77
N THR A 76 3.37 1.49 -11.00
CA THR A 76 4.06 2.49 -11.81
C THR A 76 3.69 2.40 -13.30
N PHE A 77 2.56 1.77 -13.63
CA PHE A 77 2.16 1.53 -15.02
C PHE A 77 1.93 2.85 -15.78
N GLY A 78 1.33 3.84 -15.14
CA GLY A 78 1.08 5.16 -15.73
C GLY A 78 2.34 5.97 -16.05
N TYR A 79 3.49 5.60 -15.50
CA TYR A 79 4.77 6.22 -15.84
C TYR A 79 5.23 5.88 -17.27
N TRP A 80 4.87 4.70 -17.76
CA TRP A 80 5.36 4.20 -19.04
C TRP A 80 4.40 4.51 -20.18
N ARG A 81 4.92 5.02 -21.30
CA ARG A 81 4.12 5.20 -22.53
C ARG A 81 3.83 3.88 -23.27
N HIS A 82 4.69 2.89 -23.04
CA HIS A 82 4.61 1.55 -23.58
C HIS A 82 4.82 0.57 -22.45
N ALA A 83 4.48 -0.71 -22.66
CA ALA A 83 4.73 -1.75 -21.67
C ALA A 83 6.17 -1.64 -21.13
N PRO A 84 6.36 -1.57 -19.80
CA PRO A 84 7.69 -1.42 -19.25
C PRO A 84 8.56 -2.59 -19.69
N PRO A 85 9.84 -2.34 -20.02
CA PRO A 85 10.80 -3.43 -20.00
C PRO A 85 10.88 -3.91 -18.55
N GLU A 86 11.07 -5.21 -18.34
CA GLU A 86 11.39 -5.66 -16.99
C GLU A 86 12.43 -4.74 -16.31
N PRO A 87 12.34 -4.56 -14.99
CA PRO A 87 11.59 -5.30 -13.99
C PRO A 87 10.33 -4.60 -13.50
N TYR A 88 9.43 -5.37 -12.85
CA TYR A 88 8.29 -4.85 -12.12
C TYR A 88 8.72 -3.78 -11.09
N PHE A 89 7.84 -2.83 -10.83
CA PHE A 89 8.03 -1.70 -9.89
C PHE A 89 9.09 -0.66 -10.33
N GLU A 90 9.63 -0.71 -11.55
CA GLU A 90 10.38 0.42 -12.09
C GLU A 90 9.42 1.49 -12.70
N PRO A 91 9.68 2.75 -12.48
CA PRO A 91 10.78 3.33 -11.69
C PRO A 91 10.62 3.04 -10.19
N SER A 92 11.71 2.67 -9.51
CA SER A 92 11.69 2.28 -8.10
C SER A 92 12.55 3.20 -7.23
N LEU A 93 12.37 3.08 -5.89
CA LEU A 93 13.14 3.85 -4.91
C LEU A 93 14.60 3.40 -4.81
N ILE A 94 14.91 2.21 -5.32
CA ILE A 94 16.26 1.62 -5.33
C ILE A 94 16.81 1.44 -6.74
N SER A 95 16.19 2.03 -7.75
CA SER A 95 16.69 1.97 -9.13
C SER A 95 18.13 2.49 -9.21
N PRO A 96 19.05 1.80 -9.89
CA PRO A 96 20.40 2.32 -10.14
C PRO A 96 20.38 3.54 -11.05
N VAL A 97 19.31 3.75 -11.80
CA VAL A 97 19.12 4.92 -12.67
C VAL A 97 18.61 6.08 -11.85
N GLN A 98 19.46 7.07 -11.58
CA GLN A 98 19.13 8.23 -10.75
C GLN A 98 17.80 8.89 -11.18
N LYS A 99 17.61 9.11 -12.49
CA LYS A 99 16.38 9.71 -13.02
C LYS A 99 15.11 8.93 -12.59
N TYR A 100 15.17 7.62 -12.57
CA TYR A 100 14.03 6.80 -12.17
C TYR A 100 13.72 6.95 -10.68
N ARG A 101 14.75 6.99 -9.81
CA ARG A 101 14.54 7.26 -8.38
C ARG A 101 13.96 8.64 -8.15
N GLU A 102 14.46 9.67 -8.83
CA GLU A 102 13.93 11.03 -8.74
C GLU A 102 12.48 11.11 -9.22
N ASP A 103 12.16 10.46 -10.32
CA ASP A 103 10.80 10.44 -10.85
C ASP A 103 9.86 9.69 -9.90
N ARG A 104 10.29 8.55 -9.35
CA ARG A 104 9.52 7.78 -8.36
C ARG A 104 9.27 8.59 -7.09
N THR A 105 10.30 9.21 -6.54
CA THR A 105 10.19 10.10 -5.37
C THR A 105 9.21 11.24 -5.65
N ARG A 106 9.29 11.89 -6.82
CA ARG A 106 8.38 12.96 -7.22
C ARG A 106 6.93 12.47 -7.34
N MET A 107 6.71 11.29 -7.91
CA MET A 107 5.36 10.69 -7.99
C MET A 107 4.79 10.47 -6.59
N ILE A 108 5.57 9.91 -5.67
CA ILE A 108 5.15 9.67 -4.29
C ILE A 108 4.85 10.99 -3.56
N CYS A 109 5.70 12.00 -3.69
CA CYS A 109 5.43 13.33 -3.10
C CYS A 109 4.14 13.96 -3.65
N ARG A 110 3.83 13.78 -4.93
CA ARG A 110 2.54 14.20 -5.51
C ARG A 110 1.38 13.37 -4.97
N THR A 111 1.58 12.08 -4.74
CA THR A 111 0.56 11.23 -4.09
C THR A 111 0.30 11.67 -2.64
N LEU A 112 1.33 12.07 -1.90
CA LEU A 112 1.16 12.66 -0.56
C LEU A 112 0.31 13.95 -0.61
N SER A 113 0.54 14.81 -1.60
CA SER A 113 -0.27 16.02 -1.80
C SER A 113 -1.72 15.67 -2.16
N MET A 114 -1.93 14.67 -3.02
CA MET A 114 -3.26 14.13 -3.35
C MET A 114 -3.95 13.54 -2.11
N ALA A 115 -3.24 12.77 -1.29
CA ALA A 115 -3.75 12.21 -0.04
C ALA A 115 -4.24 13.32 0.90
N ARG A 116 -3.45 14.37 1.06
CA ARG A 116 -3.85 15.54 1.86
C ARG A 116 -5.09 16.23 1.33
N GLU A 117 -5.20 16.39 0.02
CA GLU A 117 -6.35 17.03 -0.62
C GLU A 117 -7.61 16.19 -0.49
N LEU A 118 -7.50 14.88 -0.60
CA LEU A 118 -8.62 13.94 -0.47
C LEU A 118 -9.00 13.63 0.98
N GLY A 119 -8.18 14.00 1.96
CA GLY A 119 -8.41 13.71 3.38
C GLY A 119 -7.98 12.29 3.80
N ALA A 120 -7.14 11.62 3.03
CA ALA A 120 -6.53 10.36 3.43
C ALA A 120 -5.46 10.58 4.51
N HIS A 121 -5.26 9.60 5.38
CA HIS A 121 -4.29 9.66 6.47
C HIS A 121 -2.94 9.02 6.13
N ASN A 122 -2.92 8.10 5.17
CA ASN A 122 -1.72 7.37 4.77
C ASN A 122 -1.71 7.06 3.27
N ILE A 123 -0.51 6.76 2.79
CA ILE A 123 -0.27 6.16 1.48
C ILE A 123 0.56 4.89 1.65
N SER A 124 0.47 3.96 0.70
CA SER A 124 1.39 2.83 0.60
C SER A 124 2.34 2.98 -0.58
N ILE A 125 3.57 2.47 -0.40
CA ILE A 125 4.65 2.46 -1.39
C ILE A 125 5.40 1.13 -1.33
N THR A 126 6.17 0.81 -2.39
CA THR A 126 7.08 -0.35 -2.43
C THR A 126 8.54 0.08 -2.54
N SER A 127 9.46 -0.78 -2.09
CA SER A 127 10.90 -0.53 -2.20
C SER A 127 11.42 -0.63 -3.63
N GLY A 128 10.87 -1.56 -4.40
CA GLY A 128 11.35 -1.96 -5.72
C GLY A 128 12.22 -3.22 -5.68
N ARG A 129 12.52 -3.76 -6.85
CA ARG A 129 13.32 -4.98 -7.00
C ARG A 129 14.81 -4.67 -7.02
N CYS A 130 15.59 -5.44 -6.27
CA CYS A 130 17.06 -5.37 -6.33
C CYS A 130 17.54 -6.02 -7.63
N LEU A 131 18.10 -5.20 -8.53
CA LEU A 131 18.61 -5.69 -9.82
C LEU A 131 19.94 -6.42 -9.64
N ALA A 132 20.26 -7.36 -10.54
CA ALA A 132 21.41 -8.26 -10.44
C ALA A 132 22.78 -7.57 -10.28
N HIS A 133 22.89 -6.30 -10.71
CA HIS A 133 24.12 -5.50 -10.61
C HIS A 133 24.11 -4.51 -9.43
N VAL A 134 23.06 -4.56 -8.58
CA VAL A 134 22.93 -3.72 -7.39
C VAL A 134 23.09 -4.61 -6.15
N THR A 135 24.11 -4.32 -5.34
CA THR A 135 24.27 -5.05 -4.07
C THR A 135 23.21 -4.63 -3.05
N PRO A 136 22.85 -5.49 -2.08
CA PRO A 136 21.90 -5.11 -1.03
C PRO A 136 22.31 -3.85 -0.26
N ASP A 137 23.60 -3.67 0.02
CA ASP A 137 24.11 -2.47 0.70
C ASP A 137 23.94 -1.20 -0.15
N ALA A 138 24.18 -1.30 -1.46
CA ALA A 138 23.93 -0.19 -2.37
C ALA A 138 22.43 0.14 -2.44
N ALA A 139 21.57 -0.87 -2.54
CA ALA A 139 20.13 -0.70 -2.50
C ALA A 139 19.67 -0.01 -1.20
N ALA A 140 20.26 -0.40 -0.05
CA ALA A 140 19.98 0.23 1.24
C ALA A 140 20.32 1.74 1.24
N GLY A 141 21.46 2.11 0.63
CA GLY A 141 21.84 3.51 0.47
C GLY A 141 20.82 4.29 -0.37
N LEU A 142 20.46 3.74 -1.53
CA LEU A 142 19.50 4.33 -2.46
C LEU A 142 18.10 4.49 -1.83
N LEU A 143 17.63 3.48 -1.12
CA LEU A 143 16.34 3.55 -0.41
C LEU A 143 16.36 4.62 0.68
N THR A 144 17.44 4.71 1.46
CA THR A 144 17.60 5.74 2.50
C THR A 144 17.51 7.15 1.90
N GLU A 145 18.23 7.39 0.78
CA GLU A 145 18.21 8.66 0.08
C GLU A 145 16.80 9.03 -0.42
N SER A 146 16.15 8.07 -1.07
CA SER A 146 14.80 8.28 -1.62
C SER A 146 13.76 8.54 -0.52
N LEU A 147 13.78 7.78 0.57
CA LEU A 147 12.84 7.93 1.68
C LEU A 147 13.03 9.24 2.44
N LYS A 148 14.23 9.80 2.49
CA LYS A 148 14.47 11.08 3.17
C LYS A 148 13.55 12.18 2.63
N SER A 149 13.57 12.42 1.34
CA SER A 149 12.72 13.46 0.71
C SER A 149 11.22 13.15 0.83
N ILE A 150 10.84 11.87 0.75
CA ILE A 150 9.46 11.45 0.91
C ILE A 150 8.97 11.72 2.32
N LEU A 151 9.76 11.42 3.35
CA LEU A 151 9.37 11.61 4.74
C LEU A 151 9.38 13.07 5.17
N GLU A 152 10.26 13.90 4.62
CA GLU A 152 10.21 15.35 4.78
C GLU A 152 8.87 15.92 4.25
N GLU A 153 8.42 15.46 3.09
CA GLU A 153 7.13 15.88 2.52
C GLU A 153 5.94 15.30 3.31
N ALA A 154 6.05 14.06 3.77
CA ALA A 154 5.05 13.40 4.61
C ALA A 154 4.81 14.15 5.92
N ASP A 155 5.89 14.65 6.55
CA ASP A 155 5.79 15.49 7.75
C ASP A 155 5.08 16.81 7.45
N ARG A 156 5.48 17.50 6.37
CA ARG A 156 4.89 18.76 5.96
C ARG A 156 3.37 18.65 5.72
N LEU A 157 2.93 17.51 5.18
CA LEU A 157 1.54 17.27 4.83
C LEU A 157 0.74 16.56 5.93
N ASN A 158 1.41 16.06 6.98
CA ASN A 158 0.81 15.25 8.04
C ASN A 158 0.16 13.97 7.52
N ILE A 159 0.86 13.23 6.64
CA ILE A 159 0.43 11.97 6.04
C ILE A 159 1.42 10.88 6.42
N ASP A 160 0.92 9.72 6.80
CA ASP A 160 1.73 8.54 7.12
C ASP A 160 2.15 7.81 5.83
N VAL A 161 3.32 7.20 5.83
CA VAL A 161 3.86 6.42 4.70
C VAL A 161 4.06 4.98 5.15
N GLY A 162 3.25 4.08 4.62
CA GLY A 162 3.39 2.64 4.78
C GLY A 162 4.21 2.05 3.65
N ILE A 163 5.36 1.44 3.97
CA ILE A 163 6.05 0.64 2.95
C ILE A 163 5.57 -0.79 3.01
N GLU A 164 5.32 -1.37 1.85
CA GLU A 164 4.81 -2.72 1.71
C GLU A 164 5.94 -3.69 1.45
N LEU A 165 5.89 -4.82 2.16
CA LEU A 165 6.69 -5.99 1.81
C LEU A 165 6.01 -6.74 0.65
N GLU A 166 6.81 -7.27 -0.26
CA GLU A 166 6.30 -7.96 -1.45
C GLU A 166 7.25 -9.10 -1.82
N PRO A 167 6.77 -10.32 -2.10
CA PRO A 167 7.61 -11.42 -2.54
C PRO A 167 8.47 -11.06 -3.76
N GLY A 168 9.80 -11.21 -3.62
CA GLY A 168 10.76 -10.99 -4.69
C GLY A 168 11.22 -9.54 -4.90
N ILE A 169 10.85 -8.60 -4.02
CA ILE A 169 11.44 -7.24 -4.01
C ILE A 169 12.46 -7.07 -2.87
N TYR A 170 13.04 -5.87 -2.73
CA TYR A 170 14.11 -5.62 -1.77
C TYR A 170 13.67 -5.74 -0.30
N LEU A 171 12.46 -5.28 0.03
CA LEU A 171 11.83 -5.51 1.33
C LEU A 171 10.80 -6.62 1.18
N GLU A 172 11.21 -7.83 1.47
CA GLU A 172 10.42 -9.03 1.23
C GLU A 172 9.82 -9.61 2.51
N PHE A 173 10.52 -9.47 3.66
CA PHE A 173 10.16 -10.09 4.92
C PHE A 173 9.79 -9.06 6.01
N VAL A 174 8.93 -9.49 6.94
CA VAL A 174 8.48 -8.65 8.07
C VAL A 174 9.64 -8.17 8.95
N HIS A 175 10.65 -9.01 9.18
CA HIS A 175 11.80 -8.62 9.98
C HIS A 175 12.64 -7.52 9.30
N GLU A 176 12.77 -7.55 7.97
CA GLU A 176 13.45 -6.50 7.21
C GLU A 176 12.71 -5.17 7.34
N LEU A 177 11.38 -5.22 7.22
CA LEU A 177 10.53 -4.04 7.37
C LEU A 177 10.63 -3.45 8.78
N ARG A 178 10.59 -4.29 9.83
CA ARG A 178 10.84 -3.88 11.22
C ARG A 178 12.19 -3.17 11.37
N ASP A 179 13.23 -3.76 10.79
CA ASP A 179 14.59 -3.23 10.90
C ASP A 179 14.72 -1.87 10.19
N TRP A 180 14.05 -1.71 9.04
CA TRP A 180 13.99 -0.43 8.35
C TRP A 180 13.19 0.62 9.11
N ILE A 181 12.06 0.26 9.72
CA ILE A 181 11.28 1.15 10.58
C ILE A 181 12.15 1.60 11.78
N GLY A 182 12.86 0.68 12.39
CA GLY A 182 13.80 0.97 13.50
C GLY A 182 14.98 1.84 13.06
N ARG A 183 15.56 1.57 11.89
CA ARG A 183 16.70 2.31 11.32
C ARG A 183 16.36 3.77 11.04
N LEU A 184 15.21 4.02 10.40
CA LEU A 184 14.77 5.38 10.07
C LEU A 184 14.21 6.11 11.29
N ASN A 185 13.61 5.35 12.22
CA ASN A 185 12.98 5.85 13.44
C ASN A 185 12.13 7.12 13.23
N HIS A 186 11.39 7.14 12.13
CA HIS A 186 10.56 8.27 11.75
C HIS A 186 9.10 8.04 12.16
N PRO A 187 8.40 9.00 12.80
CA PRO A 187 7.06 8.77 13.35
C PRO A 187 6.02 8.42 12.28
N ARG A 188 6.18 8.93 11.06
CA ARG A 188 5.25 8.68 9.94
C ARG A 188 5.62 7.49 9.08
N PHE A 189 6.78 6.87 9.30
CA PHE A 189 7.18 5.70 8.55
C PHE A 189 6.75 4.42 9.25
N GLY A 190 6.03 3.56 8.53
CA GLY A 190 5.52 2.29 9.04
C GLY A 190 5.26 1.31 7.91
N ALA A 191 4.42 0.34 8.19
CA ALA A 191 4.05 -0.72 7.26
C ALA A 191 2.69 -0.45 6.61
N ASN A 192 2.57 -0.73 5.33
CA ASN A 192 1.38 -1.29 4.75
C ASN A 192 1.58 -2.81 4.80
N LEU A 193 0.97 -3.47 5.78
CA LEU A 193 1.19 -4.91 5.97
C LEU A 193 0.25 -5.69 5.08
N ASP A 194 0.76 -6.20 3.96
CA ASP A 194 0.08 -7.28 3.26
C ASP A 194 0.38 -8.58 3.98
N ILE A 195 -0.63 -9.10 4.67
CA ILE A 195 -0.48 -10.30 5.48
C ILE A 195 -0.43 -11.56 4.65
N GLY A 196 -1.01 -11.55 3.46
CA GLY A 196 -0.91 -12.65 2.50
C GLY A 196 0.52 -12.80 1.98
N HIS A 197 1.20 -11.70 1.67
CA HIS A 197 2.61 -11.71 1.27
C HIS A 197 3.50 -12.33 2.37
N ALA A 198 3.27 -11.98 3.64
CA ALA A 198 3.98 -12.62 4.75
C ALA A 198 3.75 -14.13 4.80
N VAL A 199 2.50 -14.60 4.61
CA VAL A 199 2.16 -16.03 4.57
C VAL A 199 2.80 -16.72 3.36
N VAL A 200 2.81 -16.10 2.18
CA VAL A 200 3.50 -16.62 0.98
C VAL A 200 4.97 -16.85 1.27
N ASN A 201 5.63 -15.93 1.96
CA ASN A 201 7.03 -16.01 2.38
C ASN A 201 7.26 -16.99 3.54
N GLY A 202 6.19 -17.59 4.10
CA GLY A 202 6.25 -18.58 5.16
C GLY A 202 6.32 -18.03 6.55
N GLU A 203 6.04 -16.75 6.70
CA GLU A 203 5.95 -16.10 8.00
C GLU A 203 4.61 -16.39 8.68
N ARG A 204 4.58 -16.32 9.99
CA ARG A 204 3.38 -16.59 10.77
C ARG A 204 2.55 -15.31 10.91
N ILE A 205 1.24 -15.43 10.78
CA ILE A 205 0.30 -14.29 10.89
C ILE A 205 0.48 -13.54 12.21
N ASP A 206 0.50 -14.25 13.34
CA ASP A 206 0.62 -13.65 14.67
C ASP A 206 1.98 -12.95 14.86
N GLU A 207 3.07 -13.59 14.48
CA GLU A 207 4.42 -13.02 14.58
C GLU A 207 4.57 -11.78 13.70
N SER A 208 4.02 -11.79 12.49
CA SER A 208 4.03 -10.66 11.56
C SER A 208 3.31 -9.45 12.15
N VAL A 209 2.08 -9.67 12.66
CA VAL A 209 1.27 -8.61 13.28
C VAL A 209 1.93 -8.06 14.54
N PHE A 210 2.44 -8.93 15.42
CA PHE A 210 3.08 -8.49 16.68
C PHE A 210 4.41 -7.77 16.42
N THR A 211 5.20 -8.21 15.45
CA THR A 211 6.48 -7.60 15.09
C THR A 211 6.32 -6.14 14.65
N LEU A 212 5.24 -5.81 13.95
CA LEU A 212 4.97 -4.47 13.43
C LEU A 212 3.92 -3.70 14.25
N ALA A 213 3.52 -4.22 15.43
CA ALA A 213 2.51 -3.58 16.27
C ALA A 213 2.83 -2.10 16.53
N GLY A 214 1.82 -1.24 16.37
CA GLY A 214 1.95 0.22 16.52
C GLY A 214 2.61 0.94 15.33
N ARG A 215 2.95 0.20 14.26
CA ARG A 215 3.56 0.73 13.04
C ARG A 215 2.87 0.23 11.77
N ILE A 216 1.68 -0.36 11.87
CA ILE A 216 0.86 -0.78 10.73
C ILE A 216 -0.13 0.34 10.41
N TRP A 217 0.09 1.05 9.32
CA TRP A 217 -0.74 2.18 8.89
C TRP A 217 -1.97 1.74 8.10
N ASN A 218 -1.85 0.67 7.35
CA ASN A 218 -2.93 -0.03 6.66
C ASN A 218 -2.55 -1.51 6.57
N MET A 219 -3.53 -2.37 6.41
CA MET A 219 -3.31 -3.81 6.22
C MET A 219 -4.03 -4.26 4.97
N HIS A 220 -3.34 -4.96 4.08
CA HIS A 220 -3.97 -5.68 2.98
C HIS A 220 -4.31 -7.09 3.40
N ILE A 221 -5.44 -7.57 2.91
CA ILE A 221 -5.92 -8.93 3.09
C ILE A 221 -6.47 -9.48 1.78
N GLU A 222 -6.17 -10.73 1.56
CA GLU A 222 -6.74 -11.60 0.53
C GLU A 222 -6.74 -13.05 1.03
N ASP A 223 -7.36 -13.98 0.31
CA ASP A 223 -7.21 -15.39 0.60
C ASP A 223 -6.19 -16.04 -0.34
N LEU A 224 -5.62 -17.15 0.10
CA LEU A 224 -4.51 -17.82 -0.57
C LEU A 224 -4.75 -19.33 -0.61
N PRO A 225 -4.42 -20.03 -1.74
CA PRO A 225 -4.42 -21.48 -1.78
C PRO A 225 -3.09 -22.02 -1.23
N GLY A 226 -2.98 -22.12 0.09
CA GLY A 226 -1.73 -22.45 0.78
C GLY A 226 -0.76 -21.27 0.77
N ARG A 227 0.40 -21.42 0.13
CA ARG A 227 1.46 -20.39 0.05
C ARG A 227 1.69 -19.89 -1.38
N LYS A 228 0.66 -19.94 -2.21
CA LYS A 228 0.72 -19.36 -3.55
C LYS A 228 0.17 -17.96 -3.54
N HIS A 229 0.91 -17.04 -4.13
CA HIS A 229 0.55 -15.64 -4.25
C HIS A 229 -0.60 -15.46 -5.26
N TYR A 230 -1.83 -15.66 -4.77
CA TYR A 230 -3.07 -15.36 -5.47
C TYR A 230 -3.96 -14.51 -4.56
N HIS A 231 -4.52 -13.45 -5.10
CA HIS A 231 -5.44 -12.58 -4.37
C HIS A 231 -6.88 -13.11 -4.49
N MET A 232 -7.17 -14.20 -3.76
CA MET A 232 -8.49 -14.84 -3.78
C MET A 232 -9.48 -14.11 -2.87
N ILE A 233 -10.75 -14.32 -3.16
CA ILE A 233 -11.84 -13.83 -2.31
C ILE A 233 -11.72 -14.47 -0.92
N PRO A 234 -11.81 -13.67 0.17
CA PRO A 234 -11.82 -14.19 1.54
C PRO A 234 -12.82 -15.32 1.75
N GLY A 235 -12.34 -16.47 2.21
CA GLY A 235 -13.13 -17.69 2.42
C GLY A 235 -13.01 -18.72 1.28
N GLU A 236 -12.35 -18.41 0.17
CA GLU A 236 -12.16 -19.35 -0.94
C GLU A 236 -10.78 -20.03 -0.90
N GLY A 237 -9.91 -19.65 0.01
CA GLY A 237 -8.57 -20.23 0.20
C GLY A 237 -8.40 -20.95 1.53
N THR A 238 -7.19 -20.87 2.07
CA THR A 238 -6.81 -21.58 3.31
C THR A 238 -6.23 -20.66 4.37
N PHE A 239 -6.47 -19.33 4.25
CA PHE A 239 -5.95 -18.35 5.18
C PHE A 239 -6.61 -18.48 6.58
N ASP A 240 -5.82 -18.39 7.65
CA ASP A 240 -6.33 -18.49 9.04
C ASP A 240 -6.92 -17.16 9.52
N TRP A 241 -8.14 -16.86 9.08
CA TRP A 241 -8.89 -15.66 9.47
C TRP A 241 -9.06 -15.52 10.98
N PRO A 242 -9.43 -16.58 11.73
CA PRO A 242 -9.49 -16.51 13.19
C PRO A 242 -8.16 -16.11 13.84
N GLN A 243 -7.02 -16.58 13.33
CA GLN A 243 -5.70 -16.19 13.83
C GLN A 243 -5.47 -14.69 13.61
N LEU A 244 -5.73 -14.18 12.40
CA LEU A 244 -5.58 -12.76 12.09
C LEU A 244 -6.44 -11.91 13.04
N MET A 245 -7.72 -12.23 13.17
CA MET A 245 -8.63 -11.47 14.04
C MET A 245 -8.18 -11.45 15.50
N ARG A 246 -7.68 -12.57 16.03
CA ARG A 246 -7.10 -12.61 17.39
C ARG A 246 -5.86 -11.73 17.50
N SER A 247 -4.98 -11.75 16.50
CA SER A 247 -3.75 -10.98 16.51
C SER A 247 -4.02 -9.48 16.45
N LEU A 248 -4.95 -9.04 15.60
CA LEU A 248 -5.36 -7.64 15.50
C LEU A 248 -6.02 -7.14 16.79
N ALA A 249 -6.89 -7.97 17.39
CA ALA A 249 -7.50 -7.66 18.68
C ALA A 249 -6.43 -7.49 19.79
N ALA A 250 -5.42 -8.36 19.81
CA ALA A 250 -4.37 -8.35 20.83
C ALA A 250 -3.51 -7.08 20.80
N ILE A 251 -3.29 -6.49 19.61
CA ILE A 251 -2.55 -5.23 19.46
C ILE A 251 -3.45 -3.98 19.50
N ASN A 252 -4.77 -4.15 19.73
CA ASN A 252 -5.77 -3.09 19.63
C ASN A 252 -5.68 -2.32 18.30
N TYR A 253 -5.61 -3.05 17.19
CA TYR A 253 -5.50 -2.45 15.86
C TYR A 253 -6.74 -1.61 15.55
N ASP A 254 -6.56 -0.33 15.22
CA ASP A 254 -7.64 0.64 15.05
C ASP A 254 -7.68 1.27 13.64
N ARG A 255 -6.77 0.84 12.76
CA ARG A 255 -6.71 1.26 11.35
C ARG A 255 -7.54 0.34 10.46
N PHE A 256 -7.47 0.56 9.14
CA PHE A 256 -8.26 -0.21 8.18
C PHE A 256 -7.61 -1.55 7.83
N VAL A 257 -8.48 -2.53 7.57
CA VAL A 257 -8.17 -3.81 6.97
C VAL A 257 -8.80 -3.79 5.58
N THR A 258 -7.99 -3.70 4.56
CA THR A 258 -8.38 -3.45 3.18
C THR A 258 -8.27 -4.73 2.36
N ALA A 259 -9.38 -5.20 1.79
CA ALA A 259 -9.35 -6.30 0.84
C ALA A 259 -8.71 -5.80 -0.47
N GLU A 260 -7.60 -6.43 -0.85
CA GLU A 260 -6.88 -6.16 -2.10
C GLU A 260 -6.95 -7.39 -2.99
N LEU A 261 -7.82 -7.34 -3.98
CA LEU A 261 -8.04 -8.43 -4.91
C LEU A 261 -7.64 -7.99 -6.30
N TYR A 262 -6.95 -8.87 -7.03
CA TYR A 262 -6.67 -8.68 -8.46
C TYR A 262 -7.64 -9.51 -9.29
N THR A 263 -8.24 -8.91 -10.28
CA THR A 263 -9.14 -9.57 -11.24
C THR A 263 -8.56 -9.55 -12.65
#